data_a367d3a9fd0e84280f79b321b2e1d604
#
_entry.id   a367d3a9fd0e84280f79b321b2e1d604
#
_cell.length_a   1.000
_cell.length_b   1.000
_cell.length_c   1.000
_cell.angle_alpha   90.00
_cell.angle_beta   90.00
_cell.angle_gamma   90.00
#
_symmetry.space_group_name_H-M   'P 1'
#
loop_
_entity.id
_entity.type
_entity.pdbx_description
1 polymer ?
#
loop_
_entity_poly.entity_id
_entity_poly.type
_entity_poly.pdbx_seq_one_letter_code
_entity_poly.pdbx_strand_id
1 'polypeptide(L)'
;NGDSTGAARIASKSGVRWRHIETDSRFCKSIFWSDIRKEFWKYSFSGVSIPNPQEFFVLCKLRDHGCYNPDNVLLVNGQSGDFNSGGHLPDIASLISCDQLIKDFIRKHFGLFPKLLDSKNFLNNVKLNLETDFGINSDAIENLIYALDVFEFYERQSKWVINGQRSAD
;
A
#
# COMPACT_ATOMS: atom_id res chain seq x y z
N ASN A 1 -8.59 -20.69 -3.75
CA ASN A 1 -8.08 -19.52 -3.04
C ASN A 1 -9.28 -18.69 -2.52
N GLY A 2 -9.39 -18.54 -1.20
CA GLY A 2 -10.56 -17.91 -0.56
C GLY A 2 -10.86 -16.50 -1.08
N ASP A 3 -9.81 -15.72 -1.32
CA ASP A 3 -9.92 -14.31 -1.76
C ASP A 3 -10.52 -14.19 -3.16
N SER A 4 -10.12 -15.03 -4.11
CA SER A 4 -10.67 -14.98 -5.46
C SER A 4 -12.14 -15.39 -5.51
N THR A 5 -12.56 -16.31 -4.65
CA THR A 5 -13.98 -16.71 -4.52
C THR A 5 -14.81 -15.59 -3.92
N GLY A 6 -14.26 -14.89 -2.91
CA GLY A 6 -14.88 -13.70 -2.32
C GLY A 6 -15.09 -12.59 -3.34
N ALA A 7 -14.03 -12.27 -4.10
CA ALA A 7 -14.08 -11.25 -5.16
C ALA A 7 -15.09 -11.61 -6.26
N ALA A 8 -15.15 -12.86 -6.71
CA ALA A 8 -16.13 -13.33 -7.69
C ALA A 8 -17.57 -13.12 -7.20
N ARG A 9 -17.84 -13.44 -5.92
CA ARG A 9 -19.17 -13.27 -5.32
C ARG A 9 -19.58 -11.80 -5.22
N ILE A 10 -18.65 -10.91 -4.85
CA ILE A 10 -18.90 -9.47 -4.77
C ILE A 10 -19.19 -8.94 -6.17
N ALA A 11 -18.34 -9.25 -7.16
CA ALA A 11 -18.51 -8.81 -8.54
C ALA A 11 -19.86 -9.25 -9.12
N SER A 12 -20.23 -10.51 -8.89
CA SER A 12 -21.55 -11.04 -9.31
C SER A 12 -22.72 -10.26 -8.70
N LYS A 13 -22.67 -9.94 -7.41
CA LYS A 13 -23.70 -9.15 -6.73
C LYS A 13 -23.78 -7.71 -7.21
N SER A 14 -22.64 -7.14 -7.62
CA SER A 14 -22.52 -5.77 -8.12
C SER A 14 -22.78 -5.64 -9.62
N GLY A 15 -23.03 -6.72 -10.33
CA GLY A 15 -23.23 -6.71 -11.79
C GLY A 15 -21.95 -6.39 -12.57
N VAL A 16 -20.76 -6.52 -11.94
CA VAL A 16 -19.48 -6.21 -12.56
C VAL A 16 -18.87 -7.48 -13.15
N ARG A 17 -18.31 -7.37 -14.35
CA ARG A 17 -17.57 -8.51 -14.95
C ARG A 17 -16.34 -8.81 -14.12
N TRP A 18 -16.14 -10.09 -13.85
CA TRP A 18 -14.99 -10.57 -13.09
C TRP A 18 -14.24 -11.66 -13.85
N ARG A 19 -12.93 -11.64 -13.75
CA ARG A 19 -12.07 -12.67 -14.33
C ARG A 19 -10.92 -12.97 -13.38
N HIS A 20 -10.70 -14.23 -13.08
CA HIS A 20 -9.52 -14.69 -12.37
C HIS A 20 -8.40 -15.00 -13.38
N ILE A 21 -7.22 -14.44 -13.15
CA ILE A 21 -6.02 -14.71 -13.97
C ILE A 21 -5.04 -15.49 -13.12
N GLU A 22 -4.91 -16.77 -13.45
CA GLU A 22 -3.89 -17.59 -12.81
C GLU A 22 -2.53 -17.35 -13.46
N THR A 23 -1.52 -17.10 -12.62
CA THR A 23 -0.12 -17.04 -13.02
C THR A 23 0.63 -18.20 -12.39
N ASP A 24 1.04 -19.17 -13.20
CA ASP A 24 1.85 -20.28 -12.72
C ASP A 24 3.33 -19.90 -12.60
N SER A 25 4.09 -20.70 -11.86
CA SER A 25 5.49 -20.41 -11.58
C SER A 25 6.38 -20.44 -12.84
N ARG A 26 6.02 -21.20 -13.86
CA ARG A 26 6.76 -21.26 -15.14
C ARG A 26 6.60 -19.96 -15.89
N PHE A 27 5.37 -19.47 -16.01
CA PHE A 27 5.09 -18.17 -16.63
C PHE A 27 5.77 -17.04 -15.88
N CYS A 28 5.61 -16.97 -14.56
CA CYS A 28 6.25 -15.94 -13.74
C CYS A 28 7.78 -15.93 -13.91
N LYS A 29 8.41 -17.11 -13.94
CA LYS A 29 9.87 -17.24 -14.17
C LYS A 29 10.26 -16.76 -15.58
N SER A 30 9.48 -17.09 -16.61
CA SER A 30 9.78 -16.66 -17.98
C SER A 30 9.76 -15.13 -18.12
N ILE A 31 8.76 -14.48 -17.54
CA ILE A 31 8.67 -13.02 -17.51
C ILE A 31 9.77 -12.41 -16.64
N PHE A 32 10.04 -12.98 -15.46
CA PHE A 32 11.06 -12.46 -14.54
C PHE A 32 12.47 -12.41 -15.17
N TRP A 33 12.82 -13.36 -16.03
CA TRP A 33 14.11 -13.40 -16.72
C TRP A 33 14.10 -12.74 -18.10
N SER A 34 12.99 -12.12 -18.51
CA SER A 34 12.83 -11.46 -19.80
C SER A 34 13.38 -10.04 -19.84
N ASP A 35 13.58 -9.52 -21.06
CA ASP A 35 13.96 -8.12 -21.24
C ASP A 35 12.83 -7.15 -20.90
N ILE A 36 11.57 -7.55 -21.10
CA ILE A 36 10.42 -6.74 -20.72
C ILE A 36 10.40 -6.44 -19.21
N ARG A 37 10.84 -7.39 -18.37
CA ARG A 37 11.00 -7.12 -16.94
C ARG A 37 12.10 -6.08 -16.67
N LYS A 38 13.18 -6.07 -17.42
CA LYS A 38 14.24 -5.09 -17.26
C LYS A 38 13.76 -3.68 -17.59
N GLU A 39 12.99 -3.54 -18.67
CA GLU A 39 12.40 -2.25 -19.05
C GLU A 39 11.35 -1.79 -18.02
N PHE A 40 10.48 -2.69 -17.58
CA PHE A 40 9.57 -2.43 -16.47
C PHE A 40 10.30 -1.93 -15.22
N TRP A 41 11.43 -2.56 -14.84
CA TRP A 41 12.21 -2.17 -13.69
C TRP A 41 12.81 -0.78 -13.83
N LYS A 42 13.38 -0.47 -14.98
CA LYS A 42 13.91 0.87 -15.28
C LYS A 42 12.83 1.95 -15.16
N TYR A 43 11.66 1.66 -15.69
CA TYR A 43 10.54 2.59 -15.67
C TYR A 43 9.96 2.79 -14.26
N SER A 44 9.76 1.70 -13.54
CA SER A 44 9.04 1.72 -12.26
C SER A 44 9.91 2.03 -11.05
N PHE A 45 11.23 1.84 -11.15
CA PHE A 45 12.14 2.06 -10.03
C PHE A 45 12.33 3.56 -9.77
N SER A 46 11.82 4.03 -8.65
CA SER A 46 11.86 5.44 -8.24
C SER A 46 12.98 5.75 -7.23
N GLY A 47 13.72 4.74 -6.76
CA GLY A 47 14.67 4.87 -5.65
C GLY A 47 14.00 4.87 -4.27
N VAL A 48 12.67 4.93 -4.21
CA VAL A 48 11.89 4.98 -2.96
C VAL A 48 11.24 3.64 -2.65
N SER A 49 10.70 2.96 -3.67
CA SER A 49 10.04 1.66 -3.52
C SER A 49 10.53 0.66 -4.55
N ILE A 50 10.46 -0.62 -4.21
CA ILE A 50 10.73 -1.71 -5.15
C ILE A 50 9.44 -1.97 -5.92
N PRO A 51 9.49 -1.99 -7.27
CA PRO A 51 8.34 -2.29 -8.10
C PRO A 51 7.72 -3.66 -7.76
N ASN A 52 6.39 -3.72 -7.68
CA ASN A 52 5.69 -4.96 -7.38
C ASN A 52 5.60 -5.85 -8.64
N PRO A 53 6.29 -7.01 -8.69
CA PRO A 53 6.26 -7.85 -9.87
C PRO A 53 4.96 -8.63 -10.06
N GLN A 54 4.13 -8.77 -9.02
CA GLN A 54 2.93 -9.61 -9.09
C GLN A 54 1.90 -9.02 -10.05
N GLU A 55 1.64 -7.73 -9.95
CA GLU A 55 0.73 -7.02 -10.86
C GLU A 55 1.27 -7.03 -12.29
N PHE A 56 2.55 -6.80 -12.46
CA PHE A 56 3.21 -6.84 -13.76
C PHE A 56 3.04 -8.20 -14.46
N PHE A 57 3.17 -9.32 -13.75
CA PHE A 57 2.93 -10.65 -14.33
C PHE A 57 1.49 -10.82 -14.82
N VAL A 58 0.53 -10.33 -14.04
CA VAL A 58 -0.89 -10.39 -14.44
C VAL A 58 -1.15 -9.54 -15.68
N LEU A 59 -0.59 -8.32 -15.73
CA LEU A 59 -0.72 -7.42 -16.89
C LEU A 59 -0.10 -8.00 -18.14
N CYS A 60 1.09 -8.60 -18.06
CA CYS A 60 1.70 -9.31 -19.19
C CYS A 60 0.78 -10.42 -19.70
N LYS A 61 0.21 -11.22 -18.82
CA LYS A 61 -0.69 -12.31 -19.21
C LYS A 61 -1.98 -11.81 -19.85
N LEU A 62 -2.56 -10.74 -19.31
CA LEU A 62 -3.76 -10.10 -19.87
C LEU A 62 -3.50 -9.54 -21.27
N ARG A 63 -2.35 -8.88 -21.46
CA ARG A 63 -1.91 -8.35 -22.76
C ARG A 63 -1.73 -9.50 -23.77
N ASP A 64 -0.99 -10.54 -23.40
CA ASP A 64 -0.69 -11.67 -24.27
C ASP A 64 -1.97 -12.44 -24.70
N HIS A 65 -3.01 -12.38 -23.89
CA HIS A 65 -4.33 -12.93 -24.21
C HIS A 65 -5.25 -11.95 -24.95
N GLY A 66 -4.78 -10.73 -25.30
CA GLY A 66 -5.59 -9.73 -25.97
C GLY A 66 -6.79 -9.24 -25.15
N CYS A 67 -6.68 -9.29 -23.82
CA CYS A 67 -7.79 -8.93 -22.94
C CYS A 67 -8.03 -7.43 -22.85
N TYR A 68 -7.06 -6.62 -23.23
CA TYR A 68 -7.16 -5.16 -23.28
C TYR A 68 -6.22 -4.58 -24.35
N ASN A 69 -6.53 -3.39 -24.82
CA ASN A 69 -5.63 -2.58 -25.62
C ASN A 69 -4.92 -1.57 -24.70
N PRO A 70 -3.58 -1.61 -24.58
CA PRO A 70 -2.84 -0.68 -23.72
C PRO A 70 -3.12 0.80 -23.98
N ASP A 71 -3.41 1.16 -25.25
CA ASP A 71 -3.64 2.55 -25.64
C ASP A 71 -5.01 3.11 -25.18
N ASN A 72 -5.94 2.22 -24.76
CA ASN A 72 -7.33 2.57 -24.48
C ASN A 72 -7.83 2.00 -23.15
N VAL A 73 -6.94 1.69 -22.23
CA VAL A 73 -7.32 1.14 -20.92
C VAL A 73 -6.82 2.02 -19.78
N LEU A 74 -7.66 2.20 -18.78
CA LEU A 74 -7.27 2.75 -17.49
C LEU A 74 -7.24 1.62 -16.47
N LEU A 75 -6.10 1.42 -15.82
CA LEU A 75 -5.94 0.45 -14.76
C LEU A 75 -6.20 1.11 -13.40
N VAL A 76 -7.09 0.53 -12.63
CA VAL A 76 -7.36 0.96 -11.25
C VAL A 76 -6.97 -0.20 -10.34
N ASN A 77 -5.91 -0.01 -9.56
CA ASN A 77 -5.49 -1.03 -8.60
C ASN A 77 -6.16 -0.84 -7.23
N GLY A 78 -6.10 -1.87 -6.39
CA GLY A 78 -6.70 -1.88 -5.06
C GLY A 78 -5.75 -1.51 -3.92
N GLN A 79 -4.54 -1.05 -4.20
CA GLN A 79 -3.51 -0.86 -3.16
C GLN A 79 -3.87 0.18 -2.09
N SER A 80 -4.71 1.17 -2.42
CA SER A 80 -5.19 2.16 -1.46
C SER A 80 -6.41 1.71 -0.65
N GLY A 81 -6.87 0.48 -0.84
CA GLY A 81 -8.03 -0.06 -0.13
C GLY A 81 -7.89 -0.05 1.39
N ASP A 82 -6.71 -0.40 1.89
CA ASP A 82 -6.42 -0.38 3.34
C ASP A 82 -6.48 1.04 3.91
N PHE A 83 -6.02 2.03 3.15
CA PHE A 83 -6.14 3.43 3.54
C PHE A 83 -7.61 3.85 3.63
N ASN A 84 -8.39 3.62 2.57
CA ASN A 84 -9.80 4.00 2.52
C ASN A 84 -10.67 3.28 3.57
N SER A 85 -10.27 2.08 3.99
CA SER A 85 -10.99 1.32 5.03
C SER A 85 -10.49 1.58 6.45
N GLY A 86 -9.49 2.44 6.64
CA GLY A 86 -8.88 2.71 7.94
C GLY A 86 -7.95 1.60 8.44
N GLY A 87 -7.58 0.63 7.59
CA GLY A 87 -6.69 -0.49 7.97
C GLY A 87 -5.27 -0.07 8.37
N HIS A 88 -4.90 1.18 8.12
CA HIS A 88 -3.65 1.78 8.59
C HIS A 88 -3.73 2.27 10.04
N LEU A 89 -4.93 2.53 10.56
CA LEU A 89 -5.13 2.94 11.94
C LEU A 89 -5.03 1.73 12.89
N PRO A 90 -4.62 1.93 14.14
CA PRO A 90 -4.77 0.91 15.18
C PRO A 90 -6.25 0.70 15.50
N ASP A 91 -6.54 -0.39 16.21
CA ASP A 91 -7.91 -0.65 16.68
C ASP A 91 -8.35 0.43 17.69
N ILE A 92 -9.14 1.38 17.19
CA ILE A 92 -9.60 2.54 17.96
C ILE A 92 -10.45 2.10 19.18
N ALA A 93 -11.16 1.01 19.09
CA ALA A 93 -11.99 0.49 20.19
C ALA A 93 -11.15 0.03 21.38
N SER A 94 -9.88 -0.30 21.17
CA SER A 94 -8.95 -0.74 22.21
C SER A 94 -8.07 0.39 22.79
N LEU A 95 -8.18 1.61 22.27
CA LEU A 95 -7.32 2.73 22.67
C LEU A 95 -7.72 3.27 24.04
N ILE A 96 -6.74 3.33 24.94
CA ILE A 96 -6.89 3.82 26.30
C ILE A 96 -6.40 5.27 26.44
N SER A 97 -5.42 5.68 25.59
CA SER A 97 -4.81 7.01 25.67
C SER A 97 -4.10 7.42 24.38
N CYS A 98 -3.85 8.71 24.21
CA CYS A 98 -3.03 9.26 23.11
C CYS A 98 -1.62 8.67 23.10
N ASP A 99 -0.99 8.48 24.25
CA ASP A 99 0.34 7.87 24.34
C ASP A 99 0.35 6.42 23.84
N GLN A 100 -0.71 5.66 24.08
CA GLN A 100 -0.83 4.30 23.56
C GLN A 100 -0.98 4.32 22.03
N LEU A 101 -1.80 5.21 21.51
CA LEU A 101 -1.99 5.40 20.06
C LEU A 101 -0.66 5.73 19.36
N ILE A 102 0.12 6.66 19.90
CA ILE A 102 1.44 7.02 19.36
C ILE A 102 2.40 5.82 19.40
N LYS A 103 2.43 5.07 20.50
CA LYS A 103 3.29 3.87 20.62
C LYS A 103 2.91 2.80 19.59
N ASP A 104 1.64 2.56 19.37
CA ASP A 104 1.17 1.56 18.41
C ASP A 104 1.43 2.01 16.97
N PHE A 105 1.26 3.31 16.68
CA PHE A 105 1.66 3.92 15.43
C PHE A 105 3.17 3.73 15.16
N ILE A 106 4.02 4.10 16.11
CA ILE A 106 5.48 3.96 15.98
C ILE A 106 5.86 2.49 15.79
N ARG A 107 5.26 1.58 16.53
CA ARG A 107 5.51 0.14 16.38
C ARG A 107 5.12 -0.36 15.00
N LYS A 108 3.98 0.08 14.47
CA LYS A 108 3.51 -0.29 13.14
C LYS A 108 4.46 0.18 12.03
N HIS A 109 4.93 1.42 12.08
CA HIS A 109 5.73 2.00 11.01
C HIS A 109 7.23 1.73 11.12
N PHE A 110 7.74 1.59 12.34
CA PHE A 110 9.17 1.45 12.61
C PHE A 110 9.53 0.12 13.27
N GLY A 111 8.59 -0.83 13.38
CA GLY A 111 8.79 -2.13 14.03
C GLY A 111 9.89 -3.00 13.44
N LEU A 112 10.30 -2.76 12.19
CA LEU A 112 11.44 -3.42 11.58
C LEU A 112 12.80 -2.99 12.18
N PHE A 113 12.80 -1.92 12.96
CA PHE A 113 13.99 -1.35 13.59
C PHE A 113 13.85 -1.33 15.13
N PRO A 114 13.84 -2.48 15.81
CA PRO A 114 13.54 -2.56 17.25
C PRO A 114 14.42 -1.65 18.12
N LYS A 115 15.70 -1.46 17.74
CA LYS A 115 16.61 -0.55 18.47
C LYS A 115 16.15 0.91 18.44
N LEU A 116 15.39 1.34 17.43
CA LEU A 116 14.81 2.68 17.39
C LEU A 116 13.66 2.82 18.38
N LEU A 117 12.88 1.75 18.57
CA LEU A 117 11.74 1.76 19.48
C LEU A 117 12.17 1.92 20.95
N ASP A 118 13.40 1.55 21.29
CA ASP A 118 13.98 1.71 22.64
C ASP A 118 14.63 3.09 22.85
N SER A 119 14.78 3.88 21.78
CA SER A 119 15.43 5.18 21.83
C SER A 119 14.45 6.30 22.21
N LYS A 120 14.60 6.85 23.42
CA LYS A 120 13.79 8.00 23.88
C LYS A 120 13.92 9.20 22.95
N ASN A 121 15.12 9.48 22.43
CA ASN A 121 15.36 10.58 21.49
C ASN A 121 14.58 10.36 20.19
N PHE A 122 14.58 9.14 19.65
CA PHE A 122 13.82 8.81 18.44
C PHE A 122 12.31 9.00 18.66
N LEU A 123 11.78 8.46 19.77
CA LEU A 123 10.36 8.56 20.10
C LEU A 123 9.93 10.03 20.27
N ASN A 124 10.75 10.84 20.96
CA ASN A 124 10.49 12.26 21.13
C ASN A 124 10.53 13.02 19.80
N ASN A 125 11.49 12.71 18.92
CA ASN A 125 11.56 13.34 17.60
C ASN A 125 10.37 12.97 16.71
N VAL A 126 9.93 11.71 16.72
CA VAL A 126 8.72 11.31 15.99
C VAL A 126 7.51 12.06 16.53
N LYS A 127 7.34 12.14 17.85
CA LYS A 127 6.25 12.87 18.46
C LYS A 127 6.30 14.36 18.09
N LEU A 128 7.45 15.00 18.19
CA LEU A 128 7.65 16.41 17.84
C LEU A 128 7.31 16.65 16.35
N ASN A 129 7.77 15.80 15.43
CA ASN A 129 7.46 15.93 14.01
C ASN A 129 5.97 15.76 13.74
N LEU A 130 5.31 14.82 14.40
CA LEU A 130 3.86 14.68 14.31
C LEU A 130 3.16 15.97 14.81
N GLU A 131 3.63 16.57 15.86
CA GLU A 131 3.07 17.82 16.41
C GLU A 131 3.31 19.02 15.47
N THR A 132 4.54 19.17 14.94
CA THR A 132 4.93 20.34 14.13
C THR A 132 4.44 20.28 12.70
N ASP A 133 4.57 19.13 12.06
CA ASP A 133 4.32 18.98 10.62
C ASP A 133 2.84 18.68 10.31
N PHE A 134 2.15 18.06 11.27
CA PHE A 134 0.76 17.63 11.07
C PHE A 134 -0.24 18.28 12.05
N GLY A 135 0.20 19.26 12.85
CA GLY A 135 -0.68 20.06 13.71
C GLY A 135 -1.34 19.26 14.84
N ILE A 136 -0.69 18.20 15.29
CA ILE A 136 -1.22 17.34 16.34
C ILE A 136 -1.12 18.07 17.68
N ASN A 137 -2.20 18.72 18.08
CA ASN A 137 -2.37 19.04 19.48
C ASN A 137 -2.90 17.78 20.17
N SER A 138 -2.04 17.12 20.94
CA SER A 138 -2.22 15.75 21.43
C SER A 138 -3.25 15.57 22.55
N ASP A 139 -4.09 16.58 22.78
CA ASP A 139 -5.02 16.57 23.93
C ASP A 139 -6.33 15.83 23.66
N ALA A 140 -6.65 15.56 22.38
CA ALA A 140 -7.84 14.81 21.99
C ALA A 140 -7.48 13.67 21.02
N ILE A 141 -8.00 12.50 21.30
CA ILE A 141 -7.72 11.27 20.54
C ILE A 141 -8.17 11.40 19.07
N GLU A 142 -9.28 12.10 18.84
CA GLU A 142 -9.82 12.38 17.50
C GLU A 142 -8.86 13.21 16.64
N ASN A 143 -8.24 14.23 17.25
CA ASN A 143 -7.25 15.06 16.56
C ASN A 143 -6.01 14.25 16.19
N LEU A 144 -5.59 13.36 17.08
CA LEU A 144 -4.46 12.49 16.83
C LEU A 144 -4.76 11.47 15.73
N ILE A 145 -5.95 10.88 15.70
CA ILE A 145 -6.39 9.98 14.62
C ILE A 145 -6.36 10.70 13.28
N TYR A 146 -6.94 11.89 13.20
CA TYR A 146 -6.90 12.70 11.98
C TYR A 146 -5.47 12.99 11.51
N ALA A 147 -4.58 13.33 12.43
CA ALA A 147 -3.20 13.60 12.08
C ALA A 147 -2.44 12.34 11.62
N LEU A 148 -2.77 11.15 12.14
CA LEU A 148 -2.23 9.89 11.64
C LEU A 148 -2.76 9.57 10.24
N ASP A 149 -4.00 9.91 9.91
CA ASP A 149 -4.53 9.83 8.55
C ASP A 149 -3.76 10.75 7.59
N VAL A 150 -3.52 11.99 8.02
CA VAL A 150 -2.76 12.98 7.24
C VAL A 150 -1.33 12.49 7.03
N PHE A 151 -0.67 11.96 8.06
CA PHE A 151 0.66 11.35 7.94
C PHE A 151 0.66 10.18 6.93
N GLU A 152 -0.29 9.25 7.06
CA GLU A 152 -0.39 8.10 6.14
C GLU A 152 -0.54 8.59 4.70
N PHE A 153 -1.38 9.60 4.45
CA PHE A 153 -1.58 10.17 3.14
C PHE A 153 -0.30 10.81 2.58
N TYR A 154 0.32 11.73 3.33
CA TYR A 154 1.47 12.50 2.84
C TYR A 154 2.75 11.68 2.80
N GLU A 155 3.01 10.81 3.77
CA GLU A 155 4.28 10.09 3.87
C GLU A 155 4.25 8.74 3.18
N ARG A 156 3.13 8.04 3.21
CA ARG A 156 3.05 6.71 2.64
C ARG A 156 2.31 6.64 1.33
N GLN A 157 1.08 7.15 1.26
CA GLN A 157 0.29 7.05 0.04
C GLN A 157 0.92 7.88 -1.08
N SER A 158 1.26 9.15 -0.83
CA SER A 158 1.79 10.04 -1.85
C SER A 158 3.25 9.75 -2.23
N LYS A 159 4.06 9.24 -1.32
CA LYS A 159 5.49 9.02 -1.58
C LYS A 159 5.82 7.57 -1.93
N TRP A 160 5.25 6.62 -1.22
CA TRP A 160 5.63 5.21 -1.36
C TRP A 160 4.64 4.40 -2.19
N VAL A 161 3.34 4.50 -1.91
CA VAL A 161 2.31 3.71 -2.61
C VAL A 161 2.19 4.15 -4.05
N ILE A 162 2.07 5.47 -4.32
CA ILE A 162 1.99 6.01 -5.69
C ILE A 162 3.22 5.62 -6.51
N ASN A 163 4.42 5.70 -5.94
CA ASN A 163 5.63 5.28 -6.65
C ASN A 163 5.66 3.78 -6.93
N GLY A 164 5.08 2.95 -6.06
CA GLY A 164 4.89 1.53 -6.31
C GLY A 164 3.87 1.25 -7.42
N GLN A 165 2.90 2.13 -7.60
CA GLN A 165 1.84 2.03 -8.62
C GLN A 165 2.27 2.43 -10.03
N ARG A 166 3.36 3.18 -10.18
CA ARG A 166 3.96 3.50 -11.50
C ARG A 166 4.24 2.28 -12.37
N SER A 167 4.16 1.12 -11.80
CA SER A 167 4.28 -0.14 -12.52
C SER A 167 3.06 -0.48 -13.39
N ALA A 168 1.97 0.23 -13.25
CA ALA A 168 0.73 -0.01 -13.98
C ALA A 168 0.47 0.99 -15.12
N ASP A 169 1.24 2.07 -15.18
CA ASP A 169 1.21 3.05 -16.28
C ASP A 169 1.99 2.51 -17.48
#